data_109d2534e291b034f7c8a41b9ea758c7
#
_entry.id   109d2534e291b034f7c8a41b9ea758c7
#
_cell.length_a   1.000
_cell.length_b   1.000
_cell.length_c   1.000
_cell.angle_alpha   90.00
_cell.angle_beta   90.00
_cell.angle_gamma   90.00
#
_symmetry.space_group_name_H-M   'P 1'
#
loop_
_entity.id
_entity.type
_entity.pdbx_description
1 polymer ?
#
loop_
_entity_poly.entity_id
_entity_poly.type
_entity_poly.pdbx_seq_one_letter_code
_entity_poly.pdbx_strand_id
1 'polypeptide(L)'
;LSSLQGAAITSVKLKGVVHEFSTIPGVKEDLTDILLNLKAVCLKVHSPGLKKMYIRTKGPGEIRAGNFETDSETEIMNPDQIIMTLDSNADIELEANVDTGKGYLSAEVAEDENKVIGEIKLDAMFSPVKRASYKIENSRVGQVTDYDKLILEVETNGAISPDDAIALAARILQDQLQPFINFDEPEIQQDTTSHEKLSFNPNLLKKVEELELSVRSMNCLKNDNIIYIGDLVQKTE
;
A
#
# COMPACT_ATOMS: atom_id res chain seq x y z
N LEU A 1 6.49 -1.77 -11.77
CA LEU A 1 6.43 -0.73 -10.71
C LEU A 1 5.79 0.57 -11.20
N SER A 2 6.03 0.99 -12.47
CA SER A 2 5.44 2.22 -13.04
C SER A 2 3.91 2.17 -13.22
N SER A 3 3.31 0.98 -13.23
CA SER A 3 1.86 0.77 -13.42
C SER A 3 1.08 0.75 -12.10
N LEU A 4 1.75 1.02 -10.98
CA LEU A 4 1.08 1.10 -9.68
C LEU A 4 0.17 2.32 -9.63
N GLN A 5 -0.98 2.14 -8.99
CA GLN A 5 -1.92 3.22 -8.74
C GLN A 5 -1.46 4.07 -7.56
N GLY A 6 -1.63 5.37 -7.68
CA GLY A 6 -1.41 6.32 -6.59
C GLY A 6 -2.36 7.50 -6.69
N ALA A 7 -2.12 8.52 -5.87
CA ALA A 7 -2.92 9.73 -5.82
C ALA A 7 -2.04 10.96 -6.00
N ALA A 8 -2.59 11.99 -6.65
CA ALA A 8 -1.90 13.26 -6.86
C ALA A 8 -2.91 14.41 -6.95
N ILE A 9 -2.43 15.63 -6.73
CA ILE A 9 -3.20 16.85 -6.96
C ILE A 9 -3.26 17.08 -8.48
N THR A 10 -4.47 17.15 -9.04
CA THR A 10 -4.70 17.30 -10.48
C THR A 10 -5.09 18.72 -10.87
N SER A 11 -5.69 19.47 -9.95
CA SER A 11 -6.01 20.87 -10.16
C SER A 11 -6.11 21.63 -8.85
N VAL A 12 -5.94 22.94 -8.93
CA VAL A 12 -6.05 23.84 -7.79
C VAL A 12 -6.82 25.07 -8.16
N LYS A 13 -7.53 25.62 -7.18
CA LYS A 13 -8.25 26.88 -7.28
C LYS A 13 -7.83 27.76 -6.12
N LEU A 14 -7.31 28.95 -6.46
CA LEU A 14 -6.92 29.96 -5.51
C LEU A 14 -7.84 31.18 -5.64
N LYS A 15 -8.29 31.70 -4.54
CA LYS A 15 -9.15 32.88 -4.51
C LYS A 15 -8.37 34.09 -5.03
N GLY A 16 -8.95 34.78 -6.03
CA GLY A 16 -8.35 35.95 -6.63
C GLY A 16 -7.31 35.69 -7.72
N VAL A 17 -7.08 34.41 -8.06
CA VAL A 17 -6.18 33.99 -9.15
C VAL A 17 -6.99 33.46 -10.31
N VAL A 18 -6.68 33.92 -11.52
CA VAL A 18 -7.39 33.52 -12.74
C VAL A 18 -6.52 32.67 -13.66
N HIS A 19 -5.22 32.84 -13.60
CA HIS A 19 -4.24 32.12 -14.44
C HIS A 19 -2.91 31.91 -13.69
N GLU A 20 -2.11 30.98 -14.15
CA GLU A 20 -0.86 30.53 -13.53
C GLU A 20 0.25 31.59 -13.39
N PHE A 21 0.16 32.69 -14.11
CA PHE A 21 1.12 33.80 -14.06
C PHE A 21 0.63 34.97 -13.19
N SER A 22 -0.37 34.76 -12.34
CA SER A 22 -0.86 35.77 -11.41
C SER A 22 -0.01 35.85 -10.16
N THR A 23 0.17 37.06 -9.63
CA THR A 23 0.78 37.26 -8.30
C THR A 23 -0.29 37.26 -7.22
N ILE A 24 0.01 36.67 -6.07
CA ILE A 24 -0.90 36.62 -4.93
C ILE A 24 -0.46 37.69 -3.91
N PRO A 25 -1.29 38.65 -3.59
CA PRO A 25 -0.94 39.69 -2.61
C PRO A 25 -0.67 39.07 -1.23
N GLY A 26 0.49 39.39 -0.63
CA GLY A 26 0.85 38.90 0.70
C GLY A 26 1.42 37.48 0.73
N VAL A 27 1.80 36.92 -0.40
CA VAL A 27 2.55 35.66 -0.48
C VAL A 27 3.94 35.95 -1.03
N LYS A 28 4.95 35.31 -0.43
CA LYS A 28 6.36 35.54 -0.77
C LYS A 28 6.76 34.84 -2.07
N GLU A 29 6.25 33.62 -2.26
CA GLU A 29 6.53 32.78 -3.41
C GLU A 29 5.64 33.18 -4.60
N ASP A 30 6.15 32.99 -5.80
CA ASP A 30 5.37 33.12 -7.02
C ASP A 30 4.40 31.93 -7.16
N LEU A 31 3.31 32.12 -7.87
CA LEU A 31 2.31 31.09 -8.06
C LEU A 31 2.91 29.81 -8.70
N THR A 32 3.86 29.94 -9.61
CA THR A 32 4.56 28.82 -10.22
C THR A 32 5.30 27.97 -9.18
N ASP A 33 5.98 28.62 -8.22
CA ASP A 33 6.67 27.94 -7.12
C ASP A 33 5.67 27.20 -6.21
N ILE A 34 4.53 27.85 -5.92
CA ILE A 34 3.45 27.23 -5.15
C ILE A 34 2.92 25.98 -5.85
N LEU A 35 2.70 26.04 -7.17
CA LEU A 35 2.25 24.89 -7.94
C LEU A 35 3.28 23.75 -7.94
N LEU A 36 4.57 24.06 -8.02
CA LEU A 36 5.65 23.07 -7.92
C LEU A 36 5.71 22.44 -6.51
N ASN A 37 5.53 23.24 -5.46
CA ASN A 37 5.47 22.73 -4.09
C ASN A 37 4.25 21.84 -3.86
N LEU A 38 3.09 22.17 -4.46
CA LEU A 38 1.88 21.34 -4.41
C LEU A 38 2.06 20.00 -5.13
N LYS A 39 2.80 19.98 -6.26
CA LYS A 39 3.16 18.72 -6.95
C LYS A 39 4.06 17.81 -6.10
N ALA A 40 4.82 18.36 -5.15
CA ALA A 40 5.67 17.60 -4.25
C ALA A 40 4.92 16.98 -3.07
N VAL A 41 3.63 17.31 -2.87
CA VAL A 41 2.81 16.73 -1.80
C VAL A 41 2.51 15.27 -2.10
N CYS A 42 2.88 14.39 -1.18
CA CYS A 42 2.66 12.96 -1.29
C CYS A 42 1.36 12.58 -0.58
N LEU A 43 0.44 11.99 -1.34
CA LEU A 43 -0.90 11.66 -0.89
C LEU A 43 -1.15 10.16 -0.92
N LYS A 44 -1.91 9.68 0.06
CA LYS A 44 -2.48 8.34 0.08
C LYS A 44 -3.99 8.44 0.18
N VAL A 45 -4.69 7.87 -0.78
CA VAL A 45 -6.15 7.88 -0.85
C VAL A 45 -6.66 6.45 -0.76
N HIS A 46 -7.62 6.20 0.13
CA HIS A 46 -8.14 4.86 0.43
C HIS A 46 -9.29 4.44 -0.47
N SER A 47 -10.00 5.40 -1.11
CA SER A 47 -11.09 5.11 -2.03
C SER A 47 -10.92 5.82 -3.37
N PRO A 48 -11.30 5.19 -4.49
CA PRO A 48 -11.22 5.83 -5.80
C PRO A 48 -12.22 6.98 -5.91
N GLY A 49 -11.85 7.99 -6.70
CA GLY A 49 -12.69 9.14 -7.02
C GLY A 49 -12.07 10.48 -6.65
N LEU A 50 -12.67 11.53 -7.21
CA LEU A 50 -12.23 12.91 -6.99
C LEU A 50 -12.46 13.31 -5.53
N LYS A 51 -11.39 13.74 -4.86
CA LYS A 51 -11.39 14.27 -3.50
C LYS A 51 -11.02 15.74 -3.52
N LYS A 52 -11.46 16.47 -2.51
CA LYS A 52 -11.15 17.89 -2.35
C LYS A 52 -10.47 18.15 -1.03
N MET A 53 -9.42 18.96 -1.07
CA MET A 53 -8.70 19.42 0.11
C MET A 53 -8.74 20.95 0.14
N TYR A 54 -8.76 21.52 1.32
CA TYR A 54 -8.88 22.98 1.50
C TYR A 54 -7.81 23.50 2.43
N ILE A 55 -7.30 24.69 2.13
CA ILE A 55 -6.54 25.53 3.07
C ILE A 55 -7.24 26.87 3.18
N ARG A 56 -7.55 27.27 4.41
CA ARG A 56 -8.10 28.58 4.74
C ARG A 56 -7.29 29.17 5.87
N THR A 57 -6.44 30.13 5.56
CA THR A 57 -5.52 30.72 6.54
C THR A 57 -5.37 32.21 6.29
N LYS A 58 -5.27 32.97 7.40
CA LYS A 58 -5.02 34.41 7.42
C LYS A 58 -3.81 34.71 8.29
N GLY A 59 -3.05 35.72 7.88
CA GLY A 59 -1.94 36.24 8.66
C GLY A 59 -0.60 35.60 8.37
N PRO A 60 0.46 36.05 9.04
CA PRO A 60 1.83 35.65 8.71
C PRO A 60 2.12 34.22 9.17
N GLY A 61 2.82 33.46 8.35
CA GLY A 61 3.27 32.13 8.68
C GLY A 61 3.59 31.28 7.47
N GLU A 62 4.21 30.14 7.72
CA GLU A 62 4.47 29.13 6.71
C GLU A 62 3.24 28.21 6.60
N ILE A 63 2.75 28.03 5.38
CA ILE A 63 1.73 27.01 5.07
C ILE A 63 2.44 25.76 4.63
N ARG A 64 2.17 24.67 5.34
CA ARG A 64 2.69 23.33 5.06
C ARG A 64 1.60 22.42 4.57
N ALA A 65 1.97 21.29 3.98
CA ALA A 65 1.03 20.29 3.50
C ALA A 65 0.08 19.80 4.63
N GLY A 66 0.57 19.68 5.85
CA GLY A 66 -0.22 19.31 7.02
C GLY A 66 -1.33 20.31 7.40
N ASN A 67 -1.36 21.52 6.81
CA ASN A 67 -2.43 22.49 7.03
C ASN A 67 -3.67 22.27 6.14
N PHE A 68 -3.63 21.33 5.21
CA PHE A 68 -4.81 20.95 4.45
C PHE A 68 -5.88 20.32 5.34
N GLU A 69 -7.09 20.82 5.20
CA GLU A 69 -8.30 20.16 5.67
C GLU A 69 -8.62 19.03 4.68
N THR A 70 -8.42 17.78 5.10
CA THR A 70 -8.66 16.58 4.30
C THR A 70 -9.87 15.82 4.84
N ASP A 71 -10.48 14.99 4.00
CA ASP A 71 -11.45 13.99 4.46
C ASP A 71 -10.74 12.81 5.16
N SER A 72 -11.51 11.92 5.79
CA SER A 72 -10.98 10.75 6.50
C SER A 72 -10.32 9.71 5.58
N GLU A 73 -10.49 9.84 4.27
CA GLU A 73 -10.00 8.89 3.28
C GLU A 73 -8.70 9.35 2.59
N THR A 74 -8.26 10.58 2.87
CA THR A 74 -7.07 11.19 2.29
C THR A 74 -6.04 11.48 3.36
N GLU A 75 -4.88 10.86 3.28
CA GLU A 75 -3.75 11.05 4.17
C GLU A 75 -2.60 11.75 3.46
N ILE A 76 -1.96 12.71 4.15
CA ILE A 76 -0.76 13.40 3.67
C ILE A 76 0.46 12.75 4.29
N MET A 77 1.33 12.19 3.44
CA MET A 77 2.49 11.42 3.88
C MET A 77 3.71 12.30 4.23
N ASN A 78 3.76 13.53 3.71
CA ASN A 78 4.81 14.51 3.98
C ASN A 78 4.25 15.85 4.50
N PRO A 79 3.68 15.87 5.73
CA PRO A 79 2.99 17.05 6.27
C PRO A 79 3.90 18.26 6.46
N ASP A 80 5.21 18.06 6.56
CA ASP A 80 6.21 19.13 6.73
C ASP A 80 6.59 19.87 5.42
N GLN A 81 6.10 19.40 4.27
CA GLN A 81 6.35 20.03 2.98
C GLN A 81 5.82 21.47 2.99
N ILE A 82 6.70 22.44 2.81
CA ILE A 82 6.33 23.86 2.71
C ILE A 82 5.69 24.09 1.35
N ILE A 83 4.51 24.74 1.35
CA ILE A 83 3.78 25.10 0.14
C ILE A 83 4.02 26.58 -0.20
N MET A 84 3.80 27.45 0.78
CA MET A 84 3.97 28.90 0.62
C MET A 84 4.21 29.59 1.96
N THR A 85 4.74 30.81 1.92
CA THR A 85 4.96 31.67 3.10
C THR A 85 4.08 32.91 3.00
N LEU A 86 3.29 33.15 4.03
CA LEU A 86 2.34 34.27 4.11
C LEU A 86 2.94 35.47 4.86
N ASP A 87 2.62 36.65 4.39
CA ASP A 87 2.87 37.94 5.08
C ASP A 87 1.64 38.33 5.94
N SER A 88 1.80 39.38 6.74
CA SER A 88 0.80 39.86 7.72
C SER A 88 -0.58 40.18 7.13
N ASN A 89 -0.67 40.55 5.87
CA ASN A 89 -1.91 40.96 5.19
C ASN A 89 -2.50 39.87 4.28
N ALA A 90 -1.98 38.65 4.31
CA ALA A 90 -2.44 37.57 3.45
C ALA A 90 -3.78 36.98 3.93
N ASP A 91 -4.69 36.74 2.99
CA ASP A 91 -5.94 35.98 3.18
C ASP A 91 -6.04 34.94 2.05
N ILE A 92 -5.72 33.70 2.38
CA ILE A 92 -5.59 32.62 1.39
C ILE A 92 -6.72 31.60 1.59
N GLU A 93 -7.39 31.34 0.48
CA GLU A 93 -8.32 30.23 0.33
C GLU A 93 -7.90 29.44 -0.91
N LEU A 94 -7.39 28.22 -0.66
CA LEU A 94 -6.93 27.28 -1.67
C LEU A 94 -7.79 26.02 -1.61
N GLU A 95 -8.33 25.64 -2.74
CA GLU A 95 -9.00 24.37 -2.98
C GLU A 95 -8.13 23.53 -3.90
N ALA A 96 -7.79 22.31 -3.52
CA ALA A 96 -7.05 21.36 -4.32
C ALA A 96 -7.90 20.13 -4.60
N ASN A 97 -7.98 19.76 -5.87
CA ASN A 97 -8.61 18.52 -6.30
C ASN A 97 -7.55 17.41 -6.38
N VAL A 98 -7.84 16.30 -5.75
CA VAL A 98 -7.01 15.09 -5.72
C VAL A 98 -7.73 13.99 -6.47
N ASP A 99 -7.01 13.31 -7.34
CA ASP A 99 -7.53 12.14 -8.04
C ASP A 99 -6.57 10.96 -7.92
N THR A 100 -7.09 9.77 -8.22
CA THR A 100 -6.33 8.52 -8.24
C THR A 100 -6.11 8.06 -9.67
N GLY A 101 -4.87 7.70 -9.99
CA GLY A 101 -4.52 7.29 -11.34
C GLY A 101 -3.29 6.42 -11.40
N LYS A 102 -2.79 6.21 -12.61
CA LYS A 102 -1.56 5.45 -12.89
C LYS A 102 -0.62 6.28 -13.77
N GLY A 103 0.67 6.20 -13.49
CA GLY A 103 1.69 6.84 -14.32
C GLY A 103 1.66 8.36 -14.20
N TYR A 104 1.63 9.05 -15.33
CA TYR A 104 1.69 10.51 -15.46
C TYR A 104 0.54 11.04 -16.33
N LEU A 105 -0.09 12.11 -15.87
CA LEU A 105 -1.13 12.83 -16.59
C LEU A 105 -0.67 14.27 -16.80
N SER A 106 -0.53 14.69 -18.06
CA SER A 106 -0.22 16.08 -18.42
C SER A 106 -1.45 16.96 -18.25
N ALA A 107 -1.24 18.18 -17.76
CA ALA A 107 -2.28 19.20 -17.64
C ALA A 107 -2.95 19.53 -18.99
N GLU A 108 -2.20 19.49 -20.09
CA GLU A 108 -2.70 19.74 -21.45
C GLU A 108 -3.74 18.70 -21.90
N VAL A 109 -3.53 17.42 -21.54
CA VAL A 109 -4.46 16.31 -21.86
C VAL A 109 -5.72 16.39 -21.00
N ALA A 110 -5.60 16.94 -19.78
CA ALA A 110 -6.71 17.12 -18.87
C ALA A 110 -7.60 18.35 -19.22
N GLU A 111 -7.29 19.10 -20.30
CA GLU A 111 -8.04 20.30 -20.70
C GLU A 111 -9.43 20.04 -21.31
N ASP A 112 -9.92 18.80 -21.31
CA ASP A 112 -11.19 18.43 -21.90
C ASP A 112 -12.41 19.00 -21.15
N GLU A 113 -13.22 19.71 -21.96
CA GLU A 113 -14.69 19.97 -21.92
C GLU A 113 -15.32 20.77 -20.76
N ASN A 114 -14.71 20.89 -19.56
CA ASN A 114 -15.33 21.67 -18.46
C ASN A 114 -14.34 22.62 -17.78
N LYS A 115 -13.87 23.63 -18.52
CA LYS A 115 -12.97 24.65 -17.95
C LYS A 115 -13.74 25.51 -16.92
N VAL A 116 -13.53 25.23 -15.64
CA VAL A 116 -14.02 26.10 -14.56
C VAL A 116 -13.10 27.31 -14.48
N ILE A 117 -13.67 28.51 -14.57
CA ILE A 117 -12.91 29.75 -14.49
C ILE A 117 -12.18 29.84 -13.15
N GLY A 118 -10.85 30.07 -13.20
CA GLY A 118 -10.00 30.17 -12.01
C GLY A 118 -9.49 28.82 -11.46
N GLU A 119 -9.74 27.72 -12.17
CA GLU A 119 -9.10 26.44 -11.89
C GLU A 119 -7.84 26.26 -12.73
N ILE A 120 -6.72 25.99 -12.06
CA ILE A 120 -5.44 25.75 -12.69
C ILE A 120 -5.17 24.25 -12.67
N LYS A 121 -5.03 23.64 -13.84
CA LYS A 121 -4.69 22.22 -13.98
C LYS A 121 -3.21 22.01 -13.71
N LEU A 122 -2.88 20.89 -13.06
CA LEU A 122 -1.51 20.49 -12.75
C LEU A 122 -1.19 19.15 -13.44
N ASP A 123 0.05 19.03 -13.85
CA ASP A 123 0.57 17.71 -14.20
C ASP A 123 0.58 16.83 -12.97
N ALA A 124 0.00 15.64 -13.08
CA ALA A 124 -0.12 14.71 -11.97
C ALA A 124 0.80 13.49 -12.18
N MET A 125 1.70 13.28 -11.24
CA MET A 125 2.50 12.06 -11.13
C MET A 125 1.85 11.14 -10.11
N PHE A 126 1.11 10.14 -10.58
CA PHE A 126 0.40 9.22 -9.70
C PHE A 126 1.28 8.10 -9.15
N SER A 127 2.39 7.77 -9.83
CA SER A 127 3.24 6.67 -9.39
C SER A 127 3.78 6.86 -7.97
N PRO A 128 3.51 5.92 -7.04
CA PRO A 128 4.04 5.99 -5.68
C PRO A 128 5.53 5.61 -5.62
N VAL A 129 6.10 5.09 -6.71
CA VAL A 129 7.51 4.71 -6.79
C VAL A 129 8.29 5.85 -7.45
N LYS A 130 9.24 6.41 -6.68
CA LYS A 130 10.13 7.49 -7.14
C LYS A 130 11.27 6.94 -7.99
N ARG A 131 11.89 5.85 -7.53
CA ARG A 131 13.03 5.24 -8.19
C ARG A 131 13.04 3.73 -7.98
N ALA A 132 13.40 3.00 -9.02
CA ALA A 132 13.70 1.59 -8.95
C ALA A 132 14.99 1.31 -9.72
N SER A 133 15.91 0.59 -9.10
CA SER A 133 17.16 0.14 -9.70
C SER A 133 17.38 -1.33 -9.39
N TYR A 134 18.12 -2.02 -10.26
CA TYR A 134 18.46 -3.41 -10.02
C TYR A 134 19.93 -3.67 -10.36
N LYS A 135 20.50 -4.66 -9.68
CA LYS A 135 21.84 -5.18 -9.93
C LYS A 135 21.79 -6.70 -9.90
N ILE A 136 22.53 -7.31 -10.82
CA ILE A 136 22.69 -8.77 -10.87
C ILE A 136 24.11 -9.09 -10.47
N GLU A 137 24.27 -10.04 -9.56
CA GLU A 137 25.55 -10.53 -9.09
C GLU A 137 25.56 -12.06 -9.18
N ASN A 138 26.72 -12.64 -9.51
CA ASN A 138 26.87 -14.10 -9.46
C ASN A 138 26.79 -14.56 -8.00
N SER A 139 26.09 -15.65 -7.78
CA SER A 139 25.89 -16.23 -6.44
C SER A 139 26.22 -17.71 -6.45
N ARG A 140 26.75 -18.20 -5.32
CA ARG A 140 27.01 -19.59 -5.09
C ARG A 140 25.98 -20.20 -4.14
N VAL A 141 25.35 -21.26 -4.57
CA VAL A 141 24.44 -22.06 -3.72
C VAL A 141 25.05 -23.47 -3.56
N GLY A 142 25.65 -23.73 -2.42
CA GLY A 142 26.38 -24.97 -2.16
C GLY A 142 27.61 -25.14 -3.05
N GLN A 143 27.62 -26.15 -3.92
CA GLN A 143 28.70 -26.42 -4.88
C GLN A 143 28.42 -25.82 -6.28
N VAL A 144 27.23 -25.29 -6.54
CA VAL A 144 26.87 -24.72 -7.83
C VAL A 144 27.14 -23.24 -7.80
N THR A 145 27.85 -22.70 -8.79
CA THR A 145 28.30 -21.31 -8.88
C THR A 145 27.55 -20.51 -9.94
N ASP A 146 26.63 -21.13 -10.66
CA ASP A 146 25.94 -20.55 -11.84
C ASP A 146 24.58 -19.92 -11.51
N TYR A 147 24.41 -19.47 -10.27
CA TYR A 147 23.21 -18.76 -9.88
C TYR A 147 23.40 -17.25 -9.96
N ASP A 148 22.35 -16.56 -10.42
CA ASP A 148 22.26 -15.12 -10.38
C ASP A 148 21.53 -14.67 -9.11
N LYS A 149 22.08 -13.65 -8.45
CA LYS A 149 21.44 -12.94 -7.34
C LYS A 149 20.92 -11.61 -7.83
N LEU A 150 19.63 -11.42 -7.77
CA LEU A 150 18.99 -10.14 -8.05
C LEU A 150 18.97 -9.27 -6.79
N ILE A 151 19.53 -8.07 -6.89
CA ILE A 151 19.42 -7.00 -5.90
C ILE A 151 18.51 -5.93 -6.49
N LEU A 152 17.37 -5.67 -5.84
CA LEU A 152 16.40 -4.69 -6.27
C LEU A 152 16.30 -3.58 -5.20
N GLU A 153 16.55 -2.34 -5.62
CA GLU A 153 16.40 -1.16 -4.77
C GLU A 153 15.18 -0.37 -5.23
N VAL A 154 14.25 -0.13 -4.31
CA VAL A 154 13.00 0.59 -4.59
C VAL A 154 12.83 1.71 -3.58
N GLU A 155 12.65 2.93 -4.09
CA GLU A 155 12.37 4.12 -3.31
C GLU A 155 10.93 4.57 -3.59
N THR A 156 10.11 4.70 -2.54
CA THR A 156 8.72 5.13 -2.63
C THR A 156 8.53 6.54 -2.08
N ASN A 157 7.38 7.13 -2.32
CA ASN A 157 7.00 8.44 -1.78
C ASN A 157 6.40 8.37 -0.36
N GLY A 158 6.32 7.16 0.24
CA GLY A 158 5.72 6.92 1.55
C GLY A 158 4.24 6.51 1.51
N ALA A 159 3.53 6.67 0.39
CA ALA A 159 2.13 6.24 0.27
C ALA A 159 1.98 4.72 0.28
N ILE A 160 3.02 3.99 -0.11
CA ILE A 160 3.09 2.54 -0.10
C ILE A 160 4.46 2.08 0.42
N SER A 161 4.51 0.95 1.12
CA SER A 161 5.79 0.35 1.51
C SER A 161 6.52 -0.22 0.29
N PRO A 162 7.86 -0.23 0.25
CA PRO A 162 8.61 -0.81 -0.85
C PRO A 162 8.29 -2.29 -1.10
N ASP A 163 8.07 -3.06 -0.03
CA ASP A 163 7.73 -4.48 -0.09
C ASP A 163 6.35 -4.69 -0.75
N ASP A 164 5.34 -3.92 -0.34
CA ASP A 164 4.01 -3.96 -0.95
C ASP A 164 4.02 -3.51 -2.40
N ALA A 165 4.85 -2.50 -2.73
CA ALA A 165 5.00 -2.03 -4.10
C ALA A 165 5.54 -3.15 -5.02
N ILE A 166 6.53 -3.93 -4.56
CA ILE A 166 7.07 -5.06 -5.29
C ILE A 166 6.03 -6.17 -5.41
N ALA A 167 5.33 -6.51 -4.32
CA ALA A 167 4.30 -7.55 -4.30
C ALA A 167 3.15 -7.23 -5.26
N LEU A 168 2.64 -5.99 -5.25
CA LEU A 168 1.59 -5.54 -6.18
C LEU A 168 2.07 -5.53 -7.62
N ALA A 169 3.31 -5.10 -7.89
CA ALA A 169 3.89 -5.12 -9.23
C ALA A 169 4.02 -6.56 -9.76
N ALA A 170 4.45 -7.50 -8.92
CA ALA A 170 4.55 -8.92 -9.27
C ALA A 170 3.15 -9.50 -9.58
N ARG A 171 2.13 -9.14 -8.78
CA ARG A 171 0.75 -9.57 -9.04
C ARG A 171 0.21 -9.04 -10.37
N ILE A 172 0.45 -7.77 -10.68
CA ILE A 172 0.07 -7.20 -11.98
C ILE A 172 0.71 -8.00 -13.13
N LEU A 173 2.00 -8.36 -13.01
CA LEU A 173 2.68 -9.18 -14.02
C LEU A 173 2.04 -10.57 -14.13
N GLN A 174 1.75 -11.22 -13.02
CA GLN A 174 1.08 -12.52 -12.98
C GLN A 174 -0.28 -12.46 -13.69
N ASP A 175 -1.10 -11.46 -13.35
CA ASP A 175 -2.43 -11.28 -13.95
C ASP A 175 -2.34 -11.02 -15.45
N GLN A 176 -1.33 -10.27 -15.91
CA GLN A 176 -1.12 -10.01 -17.34
C GLN A 176 -0.58 -11.22 -18.11
N LEU A 177 0.09 -12.15 -17.45
CA LEU A 177 0.58 -13.39 -18.06
C LEU A 177 -0.49 -14.49 -18.09
N GLN A 178 -1.53 -14.40 -17.26
CA GLN A 178 -2.60 -15.38 -17.18
C GLN A 178 -3.25 -15.71 -18.54
N PRO A 179 -3.54 -14.74 -19.43
CA PRO A 179 -4.12 -15.05 -20.73
C PRO A 179 -3.22 -15.90 -21.66
N PHE A 180 -1.90 -15.96 -21.39
CA PHE A 180 -0.96 -16.80 -22.16
C PHE A 180 -0.92 -18.24 -21.65
N ILE A 181 -1.46 -18.52 -20.47
CA ILE A 181 -1.54 -19.85 -19.89
C ILE A 181 -2.83 -20.49 -20.42
N ASN A 182 -2.71 -21.30 -21.47
CA ASN A 182 -3.83 -21.95 -22.16
C ASN A 182 -3.82 -23.48 -22.05
N PHE A 183 -3.19 -24.00 -21.04
CA PHE A 183 -3.28 -25.39 -20.62
C PHE A 183 -4.04 -25.47 -19.30
N ASP A 184 -4.91 -26.47 -19.16
CA ASP A 184 -5.49 -26.79 -17.87
C ASP A 184 -4.32 -27.17 -16.96
N GLU A 185 -4.00 -26.31 -15.98
CA GLU A 185 -3.13 -26.75 -14.89
C GLU A 185 -3.78 -28.02 -14.33
N PRO A 186 -3.07 -29.20 -14.34
CA PRO A 186 -3.54 -30.28 -13.52
C PRO A 186 -3.71 -29.63 -12.14
N GLU A 187 -4.92 -29.74 -11.57
CA GLU A 187 -5.11 -29.36 -10.18
C GLU A 187 -3.99 -30.07 -9.42
N ILE A 188 -2.86 -29.39 -9.29
CA ILE A 188 -1.93 -29.66 -8.22
C ILE A 188 -2.83 -29.37 -7.05
N GLN A 189 -3.50 -30.44 -6.54
CA GLN A 189 -3.93 -30.41 -5.18
C GLN A 189 -2.71 -29.82 -4.48
N GLN A 190 -2.75 -28.48 -4.34
CA GLN A 190 -2.00 -27.90 -3.28
C GLN A 190 -2.41 -28.82 -2.12
N ASP A 191 -1.50 -29.73 -1.79
CA ASP A 191 -1.34 -30.06 -0.40
C ASP A 191 -1.20 -28.71 0.29
N THR A 192 -2.34 -27.99 0.37
CA THR A 192 -2.62 -27.32 1.57
C THR A 192 -2.24 -28.40 2.57
N THR A 193 -1.08 -28.24 3.15
CA THR A 193 -0.93 -28.43 4.56
C THR A 193 -1.96 -27.50 5.21
N SER A 194 -3.24 -27.58 4.76
CA SER A 194 -4.32 -27.66 5.68
C SER A 194 -3.69 -28.55 6.74
N HIS A 195 -3.39 -27.95 7.87
CA HIS A 195 -3.59 -28.72 9.09
C HIS A 195 -4.74 -29.66 8.75
N GLU A 196 -4.41 -30.89 8.26
CA GLU A 196 -5.26 -32.00 8.47
C GLU A 196 -5.62 -31.80 9.93
N LYS A 197 -6.80 -31.29 10.16
CA LYS A 197 -7.53 -31.72 11.31
C LYS A 197 -7.59 -33.22 11.08
N LEU A 198 -6.48 -33.87 11.48
CA LEU A 198 -6.53 -35.28 11.85
C LEU A 198 -7.82 -35.30 12.62
N SER A 199 -8.82 -36.01 12.07
CA SER A 199 -10.06 -36.25 12.77
C SER A 199 -9.67 -37.12 13.96
N PHE A 200 -9.02 -36.44 14.90
CA PHE A 200 -8.57 -37.00 16.15
C PHE A 200 -9.87 -37.39 16.84
N ASN A 201 -10.10 -38.67 16.91
CA ASN A 201 -11.23 -39.17 17.65
C ASN A 201 -11.07 -38.70 19.10
N PRO A 202 -11.87 -37.73 19.59
CA PRO A 202 -11.69 -37.16 20.93
C PRO A 202 -11.69 -38.22 22.04
N ASN A 203 -12.20 -39.45 21.74
CA ASN A 203 -12.14 -40.56 22.66
C ASN A 203 -10.71 -41.10 22.88
N LEU A 204 -9.77 -40.90 21.97
CA LEU A 204 -8.38 -41.34 22.14
C LEU A 204 -7.62 -40.50 23.18
N LEU A 205 -8.09 -39.29 23.48
CA LEU A 205 -7.53 -38.42 24.51
C LEU A 205 -8.13 -38.63 25.89
N LYS A 206 -9.13 -39.55 26.03
CA LYS A 206 -9.68 -39.90 27.33
C LYS A 206 -8.68 -40.76 28.10
N LYS A 207 -8.68 -40.60 29.43
CA LYS A 207 -7.84 -41.40 30.32
C LYS A 207 -8.37 -42.82 30.39
N VAL A 208 -7.47 -43.77 30.46
CA VAL A 208 -7.80 -45.20 30.61
C VAL A 208 -8.65 -45.47 31.86
N GLU A 209 -8.60 -44.58 32.87
CA GLU A 209 -9.41 -44.63 34.08
C GLU A 209 -10.92 -44.52 33.82
N GLU A 210 -11.33 -43.91 32.71
CA GLU A 210 -12.74 -43.73 32.33
C GLU A 210 -13.37 -45.02 31.68
N LEU A 211 -12.54 -46.05 31.38
CA LEU A 211 -12.98 -47.27 30.75
C LEU A 211 -13.60 -48.30 31.71
N GLU A 212 -13.80 -47.95 33.00
CA GLU A 212 -14.37 -48.83 34.03
C GLU A 212 -13.74 -50.27 34.07
N LEU A 213 -12.42 -50.35 33.87
CA LEU A 213 -11.68 -51.61 33.86
C LEU A 213 -11.54 -52.18 35.28
N SER A 214 -11.30 -53.51 35.35
CA SER A 214 -11.01 -54.15 36.63
C SER A 214 -9.75 -53.52 37.28
N VAL A 215 -9.72 -53.48 38.64
CA VAL A 215 -8.59 -52.95 39.42
C VAL A 215 -7.26 -53.62 39.00
N ARG A 216 -7.29 -54.91 38.62
CA ARG A 216 -6.12 -55.66 38.20
C ARG A 216 -5.59 -55.16 36.83
N SER A 217 -6.50 -54.95 35.86
CA SER A 217 -6.18 -54.42 34.54
C SER A 217 -5.67 -52.99 34.59
N MET A 218 -6.28 -52.14 35.44
CA MET A 218 -5.90 -50.76 35.66
C MET A 218 -4.45 -50.64 36.19
N ASN A 219 -4.09 -51.50 37.16
CA ASN A 219 -2.76 -51.54 37.74
C ASN A 219 -1.70 -52.03 36.74
N CYS A 220 -2.02 -52.96 35.86
CA CYS A 220 -1.11 -53.38 34.79
C CYS A 220 -0.83 -52.22 33.79
N LEU A 221 -1.87 -51.50 33.37
CA LEU A 221 -1.72 -50.37 32.43
C LEU A 221 -0.94 -49.20 33.06
N LYS A 222 -1.15 -48.93 34.37
CA LYS A 222 -0.35 -47.91 35.07
C LYS A 222 1.12 -48.33 35.23
N ASN A 223 1.42 -49.57 35.45
CA ASN A 223 2.81 -50.06 35.52
C ASN A 223 3.53 -49.92 34.14
N ASP A 224 2.80 -50.03 33.03
CA ASP A 224 3.33 -49.84 31.68
C ASP A 224 3.28 -48.40 31.21
N ASN A 225 2.98 -47.42 32.08
CA ASN A 225 2.87 -45.97 31.77
C ASN A 225 1.86 -45.62 30.67
N ILE A 226 0.81 -46.43 30.48
CA ILE A 226 -0.29 -46.17 29.54
C ILE A 226 -1.34 -45.33 30.24
N ILE A 227 -1.44 -44.04 29.90
CA ILE A 227 -2.33 -43.08 30.55
C ILE A 227 -3.58 -42.79 29.71
N TYR A 228 -3.43 -42.75 28.41
CA TYR A 228 -4.51 -42.42 27.47
C TYR A 228 -4.93 -43.63 26.64
N ILE A 229 -6.20 -43.64 26.19
CA ILE A 229 -6.76 -44.71 25.32
C ILE A 229 -5.95 -44.78 24.00
N GLY A 230 -5.45 -43.64 23.51
CA GLY A 230 -4.57 -43.60 22.33
C GLY A 230 -3.28 -44.40 22.49
N ASP A 231 -2.65 -44.41 23.68
CA ASP A 231 -1.45 -45.17 23.96
C ASP A 231 -1.72 -46.71 23.98
N LEU A 232 -2.94 -47.07 24.37
CA LEU A 232 -3.39 -48.47 24.38
C LEU A 232 -3.56 -49.02 22.95
N VAL A 233 -4.14 -48.19 22.04
CA VAL A 233 -4.37 -48.59 20.64
C VAL A 233 -3.07 -48.76 19.88
N GLN A 234 -2.05 -47.96 20.17
CA GLN A 234 -0.74 -48.05 19.54
C GLN A 234 0.10 -49.28 19.96
N LYS A 235 -0.22 -49.90 21.10
CA LYS A 235 0.51 -51.07 21.60
C LYS A 235 -0.16 -52.42 21.27
N THR A 236 -1.24 -52.42 20.47
CA THR A 236 -1.99 -53.64 20.14
C THR A 236 -1.45 -54.36 18.89
N GLU A 237 -0.22 -54.09 18.45
CA GLU A 237 0.54 -54.90 17.48
C GLU A 237 1.61 -55.76 18.19
#